data_06ab58a3f640ff04e08698d32b33e1c5
#
_entry.id   06ab58a3f640ff04e08698d32b33e1c5
#
_cell.length_a   1.000
_cell.length_b   1.000
_cell.length_c   1.000
_cell.angle_alpha   90.00
_cell.angle_beta   90.00
_cell.angle_gamma   90.00
#
_symmetry.space_group_name_H-M   'P 1'
#
loop_
_entity.id
_entity.type
_entity.pdbx_description
1 polymer ?
#
loop_
_entity_poly.entity_id
_entity_poly.type
_entity_poly.pdbx_seq_one_letter_code
_entity_poly.pdbx_strand_id
1 'polypeptide(L)'
;MRTLVTGGAGFIGSHLVDALLLENHEVIVIDDLSTGRLDNLARAKSNKNLHIIDESITEKERISEYFHDIHWVFHLAGLADIVPSISNPENYFRVNSLGTMNV
;
A
#
# COMPACT_ATOMS: atom_id res chain seq x y z
N MET A 1 -17.76 -1.87 -2.48
CA MET A 1 -17.01 -2.71 -1.53
C MET A 1 -15.91 -1.91 -0.87
N ARG A 2 -15.49 -2.34 0.30
CA ARG A 2 -14.31 -1.76 0.94
C ARG A 2 -13.08 -2.56 0.52
N THR A 3 -12.10 -1.90 -0.03
CA THR A 3 -10.86 -2.51 -0.53
C THR A 3 -9.66 -1.89 0.17
N LEU A 4 -8.59 -2.66 0.31
CA LEU A 4 -7.35 -2.18 0.89
C LEU A 4 -6.21 -2.48 -0.08
N VAL A 5 -5.38 -1.48 -0.37
CA VAL A 5 -4.25 -1.60 -1.28
C VAL A 5 -2.98 -1.24 -0.52
N THR A 6 -2.11 -2.21 -0.29
CA THR A 6 -0.76 -1.92 0.21
C THR A 6 0.12 -1.50 -0.97
N GLY A 7 0.96 -0.52 -0.76
CA GLY A 7 1.77 0.03 -1.85
C GLY A 7 0.98 0.83 -2.86
N GLY A 8 -0.15 1.41 -2.44
CA GLY A 8 -1.04 2.14 -3.34
C GLY A 8 -0.48 3.45 -3.90
N ALA A 9 0.59 3.98 -3.33
CA ALA A 9 1.27 5.16 -3.86
C ALA A 9 2.37 4.82 -4.86
N GLY A 10 2.62 3.54 -5.13
CA GLY A 10 3.52 3.08 -6.17
C GLY A 10 2.92 3.24 -7.56
N PHE A 11 3.71 2.92 -8.59
CA PHE A 11 3.27 3.07 -9.97
C PHE A 11 2.05 2.18 -10.29
N ILE A 12 2.18 0.87 -10.06
CA ILE A 12 1.08 -0.08 -10.32
C ILE A 12 -0.06 0.16 -9.35
N GLY A 13 0.26 0.34 -8.06
CA GLY A 13 -0.74 0.52 -7.02
C GLY A 13 -1.61 1.76 -7.25
N SER A 14 -1.03 2.88 -7.68
CA SER A 14 -1.78 4.10 -7.93
C SER A 14 -2.78 3.95 -9.08
N HIS A 15 -2.41 3.22 -10.13
CA HIS A 15 -3.33 2.93 -11.23
C HIS A 15 -4.46 2.02 -10.77
N LEU A 16 -4.17 1.03 -9.94
CA LEU A 16 -5.21 0.17 -9.35
C LEU A 16 -6.16 0.98 -8.47
N VAL A 17 -5.64 1.88 -7.65
CA VAL A 17 -6.46 2.75 -6.81
C VAL A 17 -7.43 3.57 -7.66
N ASP A 18 -6.93 4.18 -8.75
CA ASP A 18 -7.79 4.95 -9.65
C ASP A 18 -8.91 4.09 -10.24
N ALA A 19 -8.59 2.87 -10.67
CA ALA A 19 -9.57 1.96 -11.23
C ALA A 19 -10.64 1.55 -10.20
N LEU A 20 -10.23 1.27 -8.97
CA LEU A 20 -11.16 0.90 -7.90
C LEU A 20 -12.10 2.06 -7.55
N LEU A 21 -11.58 3.28 -7.51
CA LEU A 21 -12.39 4.45 -7.24
C LEU A 21 -13.41 4.72 -8.36
N LEU A 22 -13.02 4.47 -9.61
CA LEU A 22 -13.93 4.59 -10.75
C LEU A 22 -15.11 3.61 -10.66
N GLU A 23 -14.90 2.46 -10.05
CA GLU A 23 -15.95 1.46 -9.82
C GLU A 23 -16.71 1.72 -8.50
N ASN A 24 -16.55 2.89 -7.92
CA ASN A 24 -17.22 3.32 -6.68
C ASN A 24 -16.90 2.49 -5.44
N HIS A 25 -15.74 1.85 -5.41
CA HIS A 25 -15.25 1.19 -4.20
C HIS A 25 -14.69 2.21 -3.23
N GLU A 26 -14.79 1.91 -1.93
CA GLU A 26 -14.03 2.61 -0.91
C GLU A 26 -12.62 1.99 -0.88
N VAL A 27 -11.59 2.83 -0.91
CA VAL A 27 -10.19 2.38 -1.00
C VAL A 27 -9.39 2.92 0.19
N ILE A 28 -8.77 2.01 0.93
CA ILE A 28 -7.79 2.34 1.96
C ILE A 28 -6.42 1.99 1.40
N VAL A 29 -5.51 2.97 1.36
CA VAL A 29 -4.13 2.78 0.92
C VAL A 29 -3.23 2.76 2.15
N ILE A 30 -2.41 1.73 2.27
CA ILE A 30 -1.32 1.68 3.25
C ILE A 30 0.00 1.75 2.48
N ASP A 31 0.77 2.81 2.70
CA ASP A 31 2.04 3.04 2.03
C ASP A 31 2.92 3.91 2.94
N ASP A 32 4.15 3.50 3.18
CA ASP A 32 5.09 4.29 3.98
C ASP A 32 5.85 5.32 3.15
N LEU A 33 5.58 5.37 1.86
CA LEU A 33 6.18 6.30 0.91
C LEU A 33 7.68 6.15 0.73
N SER A 34 8.24 5.00 1.11
CA SER A 34 9.68 4.73 0.94
C SER A 34 10.09 4.66 -0.52
N THR A 35 9.23 4.13 -1.38
CA THR A 35 9.42 4.10 -2.84
C THR A 35 8.25 4.69 -3.61
N GLY A 36 7.07 4.72 -3.02
CA GLY A 36 5.89 5.36 -3.59
C GLY A 36 5.91 6.87 -3.41
N ARG A 37 5.02 7.56 -4.12
CA ARG A 37 4.89 9.01 -4.06
C ARG A 37 3.43 9.42 -3.95
N LEU A 38 3.14 10.37 -3.08
CA LEU A 38 1.81 10.94 -3.00
C LEU A 38 1.35 11.57 -4.32
N ASP A 39 2.28 12.07 -5.13
CA ASP A 39 1.97 12.62 -6.45
C ASP A 39 1.29 11.61 -7.36
N ASN A 40 1.59 10.32 -7.20
CA ASN A 40 0.94 9.26 -7.97
C ASN A 40 -0.56 9.15 -7.66
N LEU A 41 -0.98 9.64 -6.50
CA LEU A 41 -2.38 9.67 -6.08
C LEU A 41 -3.01 11.05 -6.22
N ALA A 42 -2.36 11.98 -6.91
CA ALA A 42 -2.81 13.36 -7.00
C ALA A 42 -4.24 13.51 -7.53
N ARG A 43 -4.62 12.71 -8.54
CA ARG A 43 -5.97 12.73 -9.10
C ARG A 43 -7.02 12.20 -8.13
N ALA A 44 -6.65 11.18 -7.36
CA ALA A 44 -7.56 10.50 -6.46
C ALA A 44 -7.69 11.21 -5.12
N LYS A 45 -6.77 12.10 -4.78
CA LYS A 45 -6.62 12.70 -3.45
C LYS A 45 -7.87 13.42 -2.96
N SER A 46 -8.64 14.00 -3.86
CA SER A 46 -9.89 14.69 -3.52
C SER A 46 -11.10 13.75 -3.44
N ASN A 47 -10.96 12.49 -3.82
CA ASN A 47 -12.05 11.53 -3.76
C ASN A 47 -12.34 11.16 -2.30
N LYS A 48 -13.59 11.35 -1.88
CA LYS A 48 -14.01 11.07 -0.50
C LYS A 48 -13.95 9.60 -0.11
N ASN A 49 -13.87 8.70 -1.11
CA ASN A 49 -13.78 7.26 -0.88
C ASN A 49 -12.34 6.77 -0.74
N LEU A 50 -11.36 7.65 -0.85
CA LEU A 50 -9.95 7.32 -0.69
C LEU A 50 -9.45 7.74 0.70
N HIS A 51 -8.83 6.79 1.40
CA HIS A 51 -8.17 7.02 2.68
C HIS A 51 -6.72 6.57 2.57
N ILE A 52 -5.78 7.48 2.80
CA ILE A 52 -4.35 7.21 2.70
C ILE A 52 -3.77 7.12 4.10
N ILE A 53 -3.14 6.00 4.40
CA ILE A 53 -2.52 5.70 5.69
C ILE A 53 -1.01 5.60 5.48
N ASP A 54 -0.26 6.53 6.05
CA ASP A 54 1.20 6.54 6.00
C ASP A 54 1.75 5.63 7.11
N GLU A 55 1.85 4.36 6.82
CA GLU A 55 2.37 3.36 7.74
C GLU A 55 3.09 2.26 6.96
N SER A 56 4.04 1.60 7.63
CA SER A 56 4.75 0.45 7.05
C SER A 56 4.02 -0.85 7.36
N ILE A 57 3.98 -1.76 6.38
CA ILE A 57 3.44 -3.11 6.58
C ILE A 57 4.27 -3.92 7.57
N THR A 58 5.49 -3.48 7.92
CA THR A 58 6.30 -4.11 8.96
C THR A 58 5.78 -3.82 10.37
N GLU A 59 4.91 -2.84 10.53
CA GLU A 59 4.34 -2.40 11.80
C GLU A 59 2.94 -3.00 11.99
N LYS A 60 2.89 -4.30 12.28
CA LYS A 60 1.64 -5.07 12.37
C LYS A 60 0.59 -4.40 13.23
N GLU A 61 0.97 -3.93 14.41
CA GLU A 61 0.02 -3.35 15.36
C GLU A 61 -0.57 -2.02 14.88
N ARG A 62 0.16 -1.30 14.03
CA ARG A 62 -0.30 -0.03 13.49
C ARG A 62 -1.23 -0.18 12.31
N ILE A 63 -1.13 -1.30 11.59
CA ILE A 63 -1.93 -1.50 10.39
C ILE A 63 -3.14 -2.41 10.60
N SER A 64 -3.14 -3.23 11.65
CA SER A 64 -4.14 -4.28 11.83
C SER A 64 -5.57 -3.75 11.88
N GLU A 65 -5.80 -2.59 12.49
CA GLU A 65 -7.13 -2.01 12.58
C GLU A 65 -7.75 -1.67 11.23
N TYR A 66 -6.92 -1.37 10.22
CA TYR A 66 -7.39 -0.98 8.89
C TYR A 66 -7.91 -2.16 8.07
N PHE A 67 -7.63 -3.38 8.49
CA PHE A 67 -8.11 -4.59 7.82
C PHE A 67 -9.52 -4.98 8.28
N HIS A 68 -10.08 -4.27 9.24
CA HIS A 68 -11.43 -4.55 9.73
C HIS A 68 -12.47 -4.20 8.66
N ASP A 69 -13.42 -5.12 8.43
CA ASP A 69 -14.48 -4.95 7.42
C ASP A 69 -13.98 -4.77 5.97
N ILE A 70 -12.79 -5.22 5.66
CA ILE A 70 -12.25 -5.19 4.29
C ILE A 70 -12.72 -6.43 3.53
N HIS A 71 -13.21 -6.21 2.31
CA HIS A 71 -13.67 -7.29 1.42
C HIS A 71 -12.53 -7.85 0.58
N TRP A 72 -11.69 -6.99 0.02
CA TRP A 72 -10.54 -7.38 -0.82
C TRP A 72 -9.28 -6.64 -0.40
N VAL A 73 -8.16 -7.37 -0.40
CA VAL A 73 -6.83 -6.82 -0.17
C VAL A 73 -5.99 -7.05 -1.41
N PHE A 74 -5.40 -5.97 -1.92
CA PHE A 74 -4.43 -6.01 -3.01
C PHE A 74 -3.07 -5.67 -2.42
N HIS A 75 -2.21 -6.66 -2.29
CA HIS A 75 -0.92 -6.51 -1.62
C HIS A 75 0.19 -6.24 -2.64
N LEU A 76 0.52 -4.96 -2.82
CA LEU A 76 1.53 -4.51 -3.77
C LEU A 76 2.75 -3.88 -3.09
N ALA A 77 2.71 -3.70 -1.78
CA ALA A 77 3.86 -3.18 -1.04
C ALA A 77 5.02 -4.16 -1.08
N GLY A 78 6.20 -3.66 -1.39
CA GLY A 78 7.41 -4.45 -1.47
C GLY A 78 8.57 -3.63 -1.98
N LEU A 79 9.78 -4.13 -1.80
CA LEU A 79 11.01 -3.54 -2.32
C LEU A 79 11.50 -4.40 -3.47
N ALA A 80 11.83 -3.78 -4.60
CA ALA A 80 12.14 -4.49 -5.84
C ALA A 80 13.48 -4.12 -6.49
N ASP A 81 14.10 -3.00 -6.10
CA ASP A 81 15.34 -2.55 -6.72
C ASP A 81 16.51 -3.47 -6.39
N ILE A 82 17.32 -3.79 -7.40
CA ILE A 82 18.39 -4.78 -7.27
C ILE A 82 19.53 -4.28 -6.36
N VAL A 83 20.04 -3.08 -6.59
CA VAL A 83 21.20 -2.55 -5.84
C VAL A 83 20.92 -2.45 -4.35
N PRO A 84 19.81 -1.81 -3.91
CA PRO A 84 19.48 -1.80 -2.48
C PRO A 84 19.28 -3.19 -1.87
N SER A 85 18.83 -4.19 -2.65
CA SER A 85 18.65 -5.56 -2.15
C SER A 85 19.99 -6.22 -1.80
N ILE A 86 21.05 -5.86 -2.51
CA ILE A 86 22.41 -6.36 -2.24
C ILE A 86 23.02 -5.65 -1.04
N SER A 87 22.85 -4.32 -0.94
CA SER A 87 23.44 -3.51 0.12
C SER A 87 22.66 -3.59 1.43
N ASN A 88 21.37 -3.89 1.39
CA ASN A 88 20.53 -3.98 2.58
C ASN A 88 19.52 -5.13 2.50
N PRO A 89 20.01 -6.40 2.49
CA PRO A 89 19.13 -7.55 2.35
C PRO A 89 18.17 -7.74 3.52
N GLU A 90 18.56 -7.34 4.72
CA GLU A 90 17.69 -7.44 5.90
C GLU A 90 16.43 -6.62 5.74
N ASN A 91 16.55 -5.40 5.22
CA ASN A 91 15.40 -4.55 5.00
C ASN A 91 14.47 -5.14 3.93
N TYR A 92 15.03 -5.74 2.88
CA TYR A 92 14.23 -6.44 1.85
C TYR A 92 13.48 -7.62 2.44
N PHE A 93 14.15 -8.43 3.26
CA PHE A 93 13.49 -9.55 3.94
C PHE A 93 12.37 -9.03 4.86
N ARG A 94 12.68 -8.01 5.64
CA ARG A 94 11.72 -7.44 6.59
C ARG A 94 10.46 -6.93 5.88
N VAL A 95 10.60 -6.15 4.82
CA VAL A 95 9.47 -5.60 4.08
C VAL A 95 8.76 -6.68 3.29
N ASN A 96 9.49 -7.46 2.49
CA ASN A 96 8.88 -8.38 1.54
C ASN A 96 8.35 -9.66 2.19
N SER A 97 9.01 -10.17 3.22
CA SER A 97 8.59 -11.41 3.89
C SER A 97 7.78 -11.12 5.16
N LEU A 98 8.35 -10.41 6.12
CA LEU A 98 7.65 -10.09 7.36
C LEU A 98 6.44 -9.20 7.09
N GLY A 99 6.60 -8.18 6.25
CA GLY A 99 5.50 -7.31 5.88
C GLY A 99 4.34 -8.07 5.26
N THR A 100 4.64 -8.97 4.32
CA THR A 100 3.61 -9.82 3.68
C THR A 100 2.91 -10.71 4.70
N MET A 101 3.66 -11.27 5.63
CA MET A 101 3.07 -12.08 6.70
C MET A 101 2.12 -11.27 7.57
N ASN A 102 2.44 -10.00 7.82
CA ASN A 102 1.58 -9.12 8.62
C ASN A 102 0.28 -8.78 7.90
N VAL A 103 0.32 -8.66 6.57
CA VAL A 103 -0.85 -8.40 5.75
C VAL A 103 -1.73 -9.63 5.66
#